data_16284ca6efd90cb6a18da4073950ba01
#
_entry.id   16284ca6efd90cb6a18da4073950ba01
#
_cell.length_a   1.000
_cell.length_b   1.000
_cell.length_c   1.000
_cell.angle_alpha   90.00
_cell.angle_beta   90.00
_cell.angle_gamma   90.00
#
_symmetry.space_group_name_H-M   'P 1'
#
loop_
_entity.id
_entity.type
_entity.pdbx_description
1 polymer ?
#
loop_
_entity_poly.entity_id
_entity_poly.type
_entity_poly.pdbx_seq_one_letter_code
_entity_poly.pdbx_strand_id
1 'polypeptide(L)'
;MDKKKPLKIIKIGGNVIDDSQALASFLTTFSSLKGPKILVHGGGKSATALAHQTGLEVQMIDGRRITDTATLELITMVYAGKINKTIVAHLQALGCNAVGFTGADGNTISSEKRAVSTIDYGFVGDVKKVETSTLELLLEQGISPVFCAITHDQNGQLLNTNADTIASELAIAFASQFEVELYYCFEKKGVLKDVNDDASVIQTITKASYKQLLSSQVIYAGMLPKLNNCFYALEHNVSKVCIGTPEMLLDAKAIFTTLTIQ
;
A
#
# COMPACT_ATOMS: atom_id res chain seq x y z
N MET A 1 -29.88 -4.87 -9.93
CA MET A 1 -28.74 -4.90 -8.96
C MET A 1 -28.41 -3.47 -8.62
N ASP A 2 -28.47 -3.10 -7.37
CA ASP A 2 -28.06 -1.76 -6.95
C ASP A 2 -26.58 -1.55 -7.27
N LYS A 3 -26.26 -0.37 -7.78
CA LYS A 3 -24.88 -0.01 -8.12
C LYS A 3 -24.06 0.04 -6.84
N LYS A 4 -22.96 -0.73 -6.76
CA LYS A 4 -22.07 -0.71 -5.61
C LYS A 4 -21.55 0.71 -5.37
N LYS A 5 -21.38 1.10 -4.10
CA LYS A 5 -20.76 2.37 -3.74
C LYS A 5 -19.25 2.33 -4.06
N PRO A 6 -18.68 3.41 -4.62
CA PRO A 6 -17.23 3.44 -4.86
C PRO A 6 -16.45 3.50 -3.55
N LEU A 7 -15.36 2.74 -3.46
CA LEU A 7 -14.37 2.80 -2.38
C LEU A 7 -12.98 2.99 -2.98
N LYS A 8 -12.25 3.99 -2.51
CA LYS A 8 -10.86 4.22 -2.92
C LYS A 8 -9.90 3.66 -1.88
N ILE A 9 -9.01 2.76 -2.28
CA ILE A 9 -7.90 2.29 -1.47
C ILE A 9 -6.62 2.85 -2.08
N ILE A 10 -5.90 3.65 -1.30
CA ILE A 10 -4.74 4.39 -1.79
C ILE A 10 -3.51 3.97 -0.99
N LYS A 11 -2.48 3.49 -1.68
CA LYS A 11 -1.20 3.16 -1.07
C LYS A 11 -0.14 4.20 -1.44
N ILE A 12 0.56 4.74 -0.45
CA ILE A 12 1.70 5.64 -0.66
C ILE A 12 3.04 4.96 -0.40
N GLY A 13 4.02 5.24 -1.26
CA GLY A 13 5.38 4.74 -1.16
C GLY A 13 6.27 5.58 -0.24
N GLY A 14 7.47 5.06 0.04
CA GLY A 14 8.44 5.70 0.93
C GLY A 14 8.83 7.11 0.49
N ASN A 15 9.00 7.36 -0.81
CA ASN A 15 9.40 8.69 -1.29
C ASN A 15 8.36 9.78 -0.97
N VAL A 16 7.05 9.45 -1.00
CA VAL A 16 6.00 10.38 -0.58
C VAL A 16 6.04 10.61 0.93
N ILE A 17 6.35 9.57 1.72
CA ILE A 17 6.37 9.63 3.19
C ILE A 17 7.59 10.38 3.71
N ASP A 18 8.74 10.19 3.06
CA ASP A 18 10.04 10.69 3.55
C ASP A 18 10.30 12.16 3.15
N ASP A 19 9.51 12.70 2.21
CA ASP A 19 9.50 14.12 1.85
C ASP A 19 8.30 14.81 2.50
N SER A 20 8.56 15.75 3.39
CA SER A 20 7.51 16.44 4.16
C SER A 20 6.55 17.28 3.29
N GLN A 21 7.06 17.88 2.19
CA GLN A 21 6.23 18.65 1.27
C GLN A 21 5.37 17.74 0.40
N ALA A 22 5.95 16.65 -0.12
CA ALA A 22 5.21 15.64 -0.88
C ALA A 22 4.12 15.00 -0.03
N LEU A 23 4.42 14.66 1.23
CA LEU A 23 3.44 14.12 2.16
C LEU A 23 2.31 15.11 2.44
N ALA A 24 2.62 16.37 2.74
CA ALA A 24 1.62 17.41 3.01
C ALA A 24 0.71 17.64 1.79
N SER A 25 1.28 17.73 0.59
CA SER A 25 0.53 17.84 -0.67
C SER A 25 -0.37 16.63 -0.90
N PHE A 26 0.16 15.42 -0.71
CA PHE A 26 -0.63 14.18 -0.82
C PHE A 26 -1.80 14.16 0.18
N LEU A 27 -1.57 14.49 1.45
CA LEU A 27 -2.62 14.48 2.48
C LEU A 27 -3.71 15.53 2.21
N THR A 28 -3.35 16.68 1.65
CA THR A 28 -4.31 17.67 1.15
C THR A 28 -5.15 17.08 0.02
N THR A 29 -4.54 16.42 -0.96
CA THR A 29 -5.23 15.70 -2.03
C THR A 29 -6.15 14.61 -1.47
N PHE A 30 -5.64 13.75 -0.59
CA PHE A 30 -6.41 12.67 0.03
C PHE A 30 -7.61 13.20 0.82
N SER A 31 -7.43 14.26 1.61
CA SER A 31 -8.51 14.85 2.40
C SER A 31 -9.66 15.36 1.53
N SER A 32 -9.37 15.93 0.35
CA SER A 32 -10.36 16.47 -0.58
C SER A 32 -11.18 15.43 -1.34
N LEU A 33 -10.71 14.17 -1.40
CA LEU A 33 -11.42 13.07 -2.06
C LEU A 33 -12.78 12.84 -1.39
N LYS A 34 -13.83 12.72 -2.19
CA LYS A 34 -15.18 12.41 -1.72
C LYS A 34 -15.41 10.91 -1.62
N GLY A 35 -16.32 10.54 -0.70
CA GLY A 35 -16.71 9.15 -0.47
C GLY A 35 -15.73 8.36 0.41
N PRO A 36 -16.05 7.07 0.66
CA PRO A 36 -15.24 6.19 1.49
C PRO A 36 -13.85 5.97 0.89
N LYS A 37 -12.84 6.00 1.76
CA LYS A 37 -11.44 5.87 1.37
C LYS A 37 -10.59 5.28 2.49
N ILE A 38 -9.61 4.47 2.12
CA ILE A 38 -8.63 3.85 3.01
C ILE A 38 -7.24 4.26 2.54
N LEU A 39 -6.37 4.63 3.46
CA LEU A 39 -4.97 4.91 3.20
C LEU A 39 -4.10 3.76 3.71
N VAL A 40 -3.13 3.34 2.90
CA VAL A 40 -2.11 2.36 3.30
C VAL A 40 -0.73 2.97 3.10
N HIS A 41 0.14 2.86 4.09
CA HIS A 41 1.49 3.40 4.01
C HIS A 41 2.57 2.41 4.44
N GLY A 42 3.75 2.57 3.87
CA GLY A 42 4.98 1.91 4.32
C GLY A 42 5.77 2.78 5.30
N GLY A 43 7.09 2.77 5.18
CA GLY A 43 8.00 3.57 6.02
C GLY A 43 9.44 3.04 6.04
N GLY A 44 9.78 2.18 5.08
CA GLY A 44 11.05 1.45 5.07
C GLY A 44 12.29 2.33 5.15
N LYS A 45 12.33 3.47 4.45
CA LYS A 45 13.47 4.41 4.50
C LYS A 45 13.62 5.06 5.87
N SER A 46 12.52 5.56 6.45
CA SER A 46 12.52 6.16 7.80
C SER A 46 12.94 5.12 8.86
N ALA A 47 12.50 3.86 8.74
CA ALA A 47 12.94 2.78 9.62
C ALA A 47 14.43 2.47 9.46
N THR A 48 14.94 2.43 8.21
CA THR A 48 16.37 2.23 7.94
C THR A 48 17.21 3.37 8.53
N ALA A 49 16.77 4.62 8.38
CA ALA A 49 17.46 5.78 8.95
C ALA A 49 17.55 5.72 10.48
N LEU A 50 16.43 5.34 11.15
CA LEU A 50 16.45 5.17 12.60
C LEU A 50 17.33 3.98 13.04
N ALA A 51 17.30 2.86 12.31
CA ALA A 51 18.15 1.71 12.59
C ALA A 51 19.64 2.09 12.57
N HIS A 52 20.08 2.82 11.54
CA HIS A 52 21.46 3.34 11.48
C HIS A 52 21.80 4.26 12.64
N GLN A 53 20.88 5.16 13.05
CA GLN A 53 21.10 6.04 14.20
C GLN A 53 21.22 5.28 15.53
N THR A 54 20.55 4.16 15.66
CA THR A 54 20.57 3.31 16.88
C THR A 54 21.60 2.19 16.82
N GLY A 55 22.38 2.09 15.73
CA GLY A 55 23.39 1.05 15.54
C GLY A 55 22.83 -0.34 15.20
N LEU A 56 21.53 -0.42 14.82
CA LEU A 56 20.92 -1.68 14.39
C LEU A 56 21.24 -1.95 12.92
N GLU A 57 21.82 -3.12 12.63
CA GLU A 57 22.09 -3.54 11.25
C GLU A 57 20.79 -3.88 10.52
N VAL A 58 20.65 -3.37 9.30
CA VAL A 58 19.51 -3.63 8.43
C VAL A 58 19.94 -4.55 7.30
N GLN A 59 19.33 -5.71 7.22
CA GLN A 59 19.54 -6.64 6.13
C GLN A 59 18.35 -6.63 5.18
N MET A 60 18.65 -6.48 3.88
CA MET A 60 17.65 -6.47 2.81
C MET A 60 18.01 -7.55 1.78
N ILE A 61 17.07 -8.41 1.42
CA ILE A 61 17.22 -9.41 0.38
C ILE A 61 16.04 -9.27 -0.59
N ASP A 62 16.31 -9.10 -1.87
CA ASP A 62 15.30 -8.91 -2.92
C ASP A 62 14.27 -7.81 -2.59
N GLY A 63 14.74 -6.70 -2.00
CA GLY A 63 13.91 -5.58 -1.59
C GLY A 63 13.02 -5.84 -0.36
N ARG A 64 13.22 -6.97 0.33
CA ARG A 64 12.52 -7.34 1.56
C ARG A 64 13.46 -7.28 2.76
N ARG A 65 12.95 -6.76 3.87
CA ARG A 65 13.72 -6.63 5.12
C ARG A 65 13.71 -7.96 5.88
N ILE A 66 14.90 -8.45 6.22
CA ILE A 66 15.04 -9.48 7.26
C ILE A 66 14.57 -8.82 8.57
N THR A 67 13.65 -9.46 9.26
CA THR A 67 12.97 -8.88 10.41
C THR A 67 13.14 -9.77 11.62
N ASP A 68 14.24 -9.59 12.35
CA ASP A 68 14.44 -10.17 13.67
C ASP A 68 13.65 -9.42 14.75
N THR A 69 13.75 -9.80 16.00
CA THR A 69 13.01 -9.18 17.11
C THR A 69 13.30 -7.69 17.24
N ALA A 70 14.59 -7.29 17.24
CA ALA A 70 14.98 -5.90 17.40
C ALA A 70 14.51 -5.05 16.21
N THR A 71 14.62 -5.59 15.00
CA THR A 71 14.09 -4.95 13.79
C THR A 71 12.58 -4.80 13.85
N LEU A 72 11.84 -5.83 14.29
CA LEU A 72 10.38 -5.76 14.44
C LEU A 72 9.95 -4.68 15.43
N GLU A 73 10.60 -4.60 16.59
CA GLU A 73 10.34 -3.56 17.59
C GLU A 73 10.55 -2.16 16.99
N LEU A 74 11.69 -1.94 16.33
CA LEU A 74 12.01 -0.67 15.70
C LEU A 74 10.98 -0.28 14.62
N ILE A 75 10.65 -1.19 13.70
CA ILE A 75 9.68 -0.87 12.64
C ILE A 75 8.28 -0.68 13.19
N THR A 76 7.90 -1.37 14.26
CA THR A 76 6.62 -1.14 14.93
C THR A 76 6.54 0.28 15.50
N MET A 77 7.58 0.74 16.21
CA MET A 77 7.65 2.12 16.71
C MET A 77 7.59 3.14 15.56
N VAL A 78 8.30 2.89 14.46
CA VAL A 78 8.35 3.81 13.32
C VAL A 78 7.05 3.81 12.54
N TYR A 79 6.55 2.64 12.17
CA TYR A 79 5.38 2.54 11.28
C TYR A 79 4.09 2.86 12.02
N ALA A 80 3.79 2.15 13.12
CA ALA A 80 2.54 2.31 13.86
C ALA A 80 2.53 3.55 14.76
N GLY A 81 3.69 3.92 15.30
CA GLY A 81 3.84 5.09 16.15
C GLY A 81 4.08 6.36 15.34
N LYS A 82 5.31 6.59 14.89
CA LYS A 82 5.72 7.87 14.29
C LYS A 82 4.96 8.20 13.01
N ILE A 83 5.06 7.36 11.97
CA ILE A 83 4.53 7.69 10.64
C ILE A 83 3.00 7.70 10.66
N ASN A 84 2.39 6.63 11.15
CA ASN A 84 0.95 6.48 11.17
C ASN A 84 0.27 7.63 11.93
N LYS A 85 0.74 7.93 13.14
CA LYS A 85 0.13 9.00 13.97
C LYS A 85 0.40 10.40 13.43
N THR A 86 1.55 10.62 12.79
CA THR A 86 1.82 11.89 12.07
C THR A 86 0.83 12.07 10.91
N ILE A 87 0.60 11.04 10.09
CA ILE A 87 -0.37 11.07 9.00
C ILE A 87 -1.78 11.36 9.52
N VAL A 88 -2.21 10.63 10.56
CA VAL A 88 -3.55 10.83 11.16
C VAL A 88 -3.70 12.25 11.69
N ALA A 89 -2.71 12.77 12.43
CA ALA A 89 -2.78 14.14 12.96
C ALA A 89 -2.90 15.20 11.86
N HIS A 90 -2.16 15.04 10.75
CA HIS A 90 -2.28 15.95 9.60
C HIS A 90 -3.64 15.84 8.91
N LEU A 91 -4.19 14.63 8.76
CA LEU A 91 -5.53 14.44 8.19
C LEU A 91 -6.60 15.09 9.05
N GLN A 92 -6.51 14.96 10.38
CA GLN A 92 -7.42 15.63 11.32
C GLN A 92 -7.32 17.16 11.18
N ALA A 93 -6.12 17.72 11.05
CA ALA A 93 -5.93 19.15 10.82
C ALA A 93 -6.55 19.65 9.51
N LEU A 94 -6.66 18.77 8.51
CA LEU A 94 -7.32 19.04 7.21
C LEU A 94 -8.83 18.75 7.22
N GLY A 95 -9.41 18.44 8.39
CA GLY A 95 -10.84 18.11 8.51
C GLY A 95 -11.23 16.75 7.96
N CYS A 96 -10.25 15.88 7.66
CA CYS A 96 -10.47 14.50 7.26
C CYS A 96 -10.39 13.60 8.49
N ASN A 97 -11.55 13.16 9.00
CA ASN A 97 -11.58 12.27 10.16
C ASN A 97 -10.92 10.93 9.82
N ALA A 98 -9.88 10.56 10.55
CA ALA A 98 -9.06 9.39 10.28
C ALA A 98 -8.64 8.68 11.56
N VAL A 99 -8.50 7.35 11.46
CA VAL A 99 -8.03 6.48 12.56
C VAL A 99 -6.89 5.61 12.04
N GLY A 100 -5.78 5.55 12.79
CA GLY A 100 -4.62 4.75 12.41
C GLY A 100 -4.72 3.31 12.89
N PHE A 101 -4.33 2.38 12.00
CA PHE A 101 -4.43 0.94 12.16
C PHE A 101 -3.10 0.23 11.88
N THR A 102 -2.85 -0.81 12.67
CA THR A 102 -2.15 -2.03 12.29
C THR A 102 -3.18 -3.10 11.95
N GLY A 103 -2.77 -4.25 11.44
CA GLY A 103 -3.70 -5.38 11.26
C GLY A 103 -4.23 -5.94 12.58
N ALA A 104 -3.53 -5.73 13.71
CA ALA A 104 -3.96 -6.18 15.03
C ALA A 104 -5.15 -5.37 15.58
N ASP A 105 -5.25 -4.08 15.21
CA ASP A 105 -6.34 -3.23 15.67
C ASP A 105 -7.68 -3.73 15.11
N GLY A 106 -8.60 -4.04 16.01
CA GLY A 106 -9.87 -4.64 15.66
C GLY A 106 -9.77 -6.01 14.97
N ASN A 107 -8.60 -6.68 15.03
CA ASN A 107 -8.34 -7.96 14.34
C ASN A 107 -8.61 -7.87 12.82
N THR A 108 -8.25 -6.72 12.23
CA THR A 108 -8.64 -6.41 10.85
C THR A 108 -7.83 -7.14 9.78
N ILE A 109 -6.54 -7.43 10.04
CA ILE A 109 -5.69 -8.17 9.09
C ILE A 109 -4.84 -9.18 9.84
N SER A 110 -5.17 -10.45 9.73
CA SER A 110 -4.36 -11.54 10.25
C SER A 110 -3.41 -12.10 9.17
N SER A 111 -2.24 -12.51 9.61
CA SER A 111 -1.17 -13.04 8.77
C SER A 111 -0.57 -14.30 9.41
N GLU A 112 0.06 -15.13 8.62
CA GLU A 112 0.94 -16.17 9.14
C GLU A 112 2.40 -15.75 8.97
N LYS A 113 3.26 -16.17 9.89
CA LYS A 113 4.70 -15.99 9.73
C LYS A 113 5.14 -16.71 8.46
N ARG A 114 5.88 -15.99 7.60
CA ARG A 114 6.37 -16.56 6.34
C ARG A 114 7.18 -17.82 6.60
N ALA A 115 6.85 -18.88 5.88
CA ALA A 115 7.58 -20.13 5.96
C ALA A 115 9.04 -19.93 5.50
N VAL A 116 9.96 -20.54 6.23
CA VAL A 116 11.38 -20.56 5.84
C VAL A 116 11.54 -21.45 4.60
N SER A 117 12.17 -20.88 3.57
CA SER A 117 12.59 -21.64 2.38
C SER A 117 14.10 -21.60 2.24
N THR A 118 14.64 -20.91 1.24
CA THR A 118 16.10 -20.66 1.12
C THR A 118 16.56 -19.53 2.03
N ILE A 119 15.66 -18.64 2.45
CA ILE A 119 15.93 -17.48 3.28
C ILE A 119 14.93 -17.46 4.43
N ASP A 120 15.43 -17.28 5.67
CA ASP A 120 14.61 -16.94 6.82
C ASP A 120 14.45 -15.42 6.88
N TYR A 121 13.24 -14.93 6.59
CA TYR A 121 12.92 -13.51 6.70
C TYR A 121 12.55 -13.07 8.13
N GLY A 122 12.55 -13.98 9.10
CA GLY A 122 12.19 -13.72 10.49
C GLY A 122 10.70 -13.44 10.67
N PHE A 123 10.35 -12.35 11.35
CA PHE A 123 8.96 -11.97 11.66
C PHE A 123 8.29 -11.24 10.49
N VAL A 124 8.34 -11.83 9.30
CA VAL A 124 7.61 -11.35 8.12
C VAL A 124 6.28 -12.10 8.00
N GLY A 125 5.20 -11.36 7.74
CA GLY A 125 3.85 -11.89 7.61
C GLY A 125 3.37 -11.98 6.17
N ASP A 126 2.70 -13.10 5.87
CA ASP A 126 1.90 -13.29 4.67
C ASP A 126 0.42 -13.22 5.06
N VAL A 127 -0.34 -12.31 4.44
CA VAL A 127 -1.75 -12.07 4.80
C VAL A 127 -2.58 -13.32 4.56
N LYS A 128 -3.40 -13.68 5.54
CA LYS A 128 -4.32 -14.83 5.47
C LYS A 128 -5.76 -14.39 5.37
N LYS A 129 -6.13 -13.35 6.11
CA LYS A 129 -7.52 -12.90 6.19
C LYS A 129 -7.59 -11.41 6.47
N VAL A 130 -8.53 -10.75 5.81
CA VAL A 130 -8.97 -9.39 6.12
C VAL A 130 -10.40 -9.45 6.63
N GLU A 131 -10.65 -8.86 7.81
CA GLU A 131 -11.98 -8.69 8.40
C GLU A 131 -12.46 -7.26 8.16
N THR A 132 -13.53 -7.11 7.39
CA THR A 132 -14.02 -5.80 6.94
C THR A 132 -15.01 -5.15 7.88
N SER A 133 -15.66 -5.89 8.77
CA SER A 133 -16.80 -5.44 9.56
C SER A 133 -16.53 -4.16 10.37
N THR A 134 -15.40 -4.10 11.08
CA THR A 134 -14.99 -2.89 11.83
C THR A 134 -14.70 -1.72 10.90
N LEU A 135 -14.08 -2.00 9.75
CA LEU A 135 -13.73 -0.97 8.77
C LEU A 135 -14.97 -0.41 8.07
N GLU A 136 -15.95 -1.25 7.77
CA GLU A 136 -17.25 -0.84 7.20
C GLU A 136 -17.96 0.16 8.11
N LEU A 137 -18.05 -0.13 9.41
CA LEU A 137 -18.63 0.78 10.39
C LEU A 137 -17.93 2.15 10.39
N LEU A 138 -16.61 2.18 10.31
CA LEU A 138 -15.84 3.42 10.25
C LEU A 138 -16.12 4.19 8.94
N LEU A 139 -16.10 3.49 7.80
CA LEU A 139 -16.36 4.09 6.49
C LEU A 139 -17.78 4.65 6.39
N GLU A 140 -18.77 3.99 6.98
CA GLU A 140 -20.16 4.47 7.06
C GLU A 140 -20.28 5.75 7.90
N GLN A 141 -19.44 5.92 8.93
CA GLN A 141 -19.36 7.13 9.73
C GLN A 141 -18.45 8.22 9.12
N GLY A 142 -17.97 8.01 7.89
CA GLY A 142 -17.06 8.95 7.21
C GLY A 142 -15.66 9.00 7.80
N ILE A 143 -15.27 8.00 8.57
CA ILE A 143 -13.93 7.87 9.16
C ILE A 143 -13.03 7.09 8.21
N SER A 144 -11.87 7.63 7.87
CA SER A 144 -10.91 7.02 6.97
C SER A 144 -9.89 6.17 7.74
N PRO A 145 -9.85 4.83 7.57
CA PRO A 145 -8.79 4.00 8.13
C PRO A 145 -7.43 4.31 7.47
N VAL A 146 -6.36 4.37 8.28
CA VAL A 146 -4.98 4.58 7.84
C VAL A 146 -4.13 3.42 8.31
N PHE A 147 -3.78 2.51 7.41
CA PHE A 147 -3.01 1.30 7.73
C PHE A 147 -1.51 1.51 7.59
N CYS A 148 -0.76 1.06 8.57
CA CYS A 148 0.68 0.84 8.44
C CYS A 148 1.01 -0.62 8.08
N ALA A 149 2.29 -0.88 7.77
CA ALA A 149 2.77 -2.18 7.28
C ALA A 149 3.06 -3.20 8.41
N ILE A 150 2.19 -3.27 9.42
CA ILE A 150 2.26 -4.22 10.53
C ILE A 150 0.95 -5.01 10.60
N THR A 151 1.06 -6.34 10.69
CA THR A 151 -0.05 -7.27 10.91
C THR A 151 0.21 -8.13 12.15
N HIS A 152 -0.58 -9.16 12.39
CA HIS A 152 -0.41 -10.08 13.52
C HIS A 152 -0.84 -11.51 13.17
N ASP A 153 -0.40 -12.47 13.97
CA ASP A 153 -0.67 -13.90 13.77
C ASP A 153 -1.84 -14.45 14.59
N GLN A 154 -2.59 -13.59 15.29
CA GLN A 154 -3.67 -13.95 16.24
C GLN A 154 -3.21 -14.68 17.51
N ASN A 155 -1.88 -14.92 17.68
CA ASN A 155 -1.30 -15.57 18.86
C ASN A 155 -0.46 -14.57 19.70
N GLY A 156 -0.61 -13.27 19.43
CA GLY A 156 0.11 -12.20 20.14
C GLY A 156 1.38 -11.72 19.47
N GLN A 157 1.77 -12.30 18.32
CA GLN A 157 2.98 -11.91 17.59
C GLN A 157 2.62 -10.91 16.48
N LEU A 158 3.28 -9.74 16.49
CA LEU A 158 3.25 -8.80 15.36
C LEU A 158 4.15 -9.29 14.22
N LEU A 159 3.78 -8.93 13.00
CA LEU A 159 4.50 -9.32 11.79
C LEU A 159 4.68 -8.10 10.87
N ASN A 160 5.89 -7.98 10.30
CA ASN A 160 6.20 -7.03 9.23
C ASN A 160 5.58 -7.52 7.92
N THR A 161 4.69 -6.74 7.34
CA THR A 161 3.99 -7.12 6.11
C THR A 161 4.21 -6.07 5.02
N ASN A 162 4.26 -6.50 3.76
CA ASN A 162 4.43 -5.57 2.64
C ASN A 162 3.19 -4.68 2.49
N ALA A 163 3.37 -3.35 2.46
CA ALA A 163 2.27 -2.39 2.33
C ALA A 163 1.51 -2.51 0.99
N ASP A 164 2.17 -2.90 -0.11
CA ASP A 164 1.50 -3.14 -1.38
C ASP A 164 0.56 -4.36 -1.28
N THR A 165 1.00 -5.41 -0.55
CA THR A 165 0.17 -6.58 -0.26
C THR A 165 -1.02 -6.22 0.63
N ILE A 166 -0.82 -5.46 1.71
CA ILE A 166 -1.93 -4.99 2.57
C ILE A 166 -2.98 -4.23 1.74
N ALA A 167 -2.53 -3.34 0.83
CA ALA A 167 -3.45 -2.56 0.00
C ALA A 167 -4.23 -3.44 -0.97
N SER A 168 -3.60 -4.43 -1.61
CA SER A 168 -4.31 -5.36 -2.50
C SER A 168 -5.28 -6.27 -1.75
N GLU A 169 -4.89 -6.81 -0.58
CA GLU A 169 -5.76 -7.67 0.20
C GLU A 169 -6.97 -6.93 0.78
N LEU A 170 -6.79 -5.68 1.24
CA LEU A 170 -7.92 -4.81 1.58
C LEU A 170 -8.84 -4.59 0.39
N ALA A 171 -8.28 -4.31 -0.80
CA ALA A 171 -9.06 -4.09 -2.01
C ALA A 171 -9.89 -5.32 -2.40
N ILE A 172 -9.30 -6.50 -2.32
CA ILE A 172 -9.97 -7.78 -2.60
C ILE A 172 -11.10 -8.04 -1.59
N ALA A 173 -10.83 -7.84 -0.30
CA ALA A 173 -11.83 -8.10 0.74
C ALA A 173 -13.08 -7.23 0.58
N PHE A 174 -12.93 -5.98 0.15
CA PHE A 174 -14.05 -5.08 -0.09
C PHE A 174 -14.72 -5.22 -1.46
N ALA A 175 -14.14 -5.93 -2.43
CA ALA A 175 -14.64 -6.01 -3.80
C ALA A 175 -16.02 -6.66 -3.95
N SER A 176 -16.44 -7.48 -2.96
CA SER A 176 -17.78 -8.06 -2.95
C SER A 176 -18.88 -7.01 -2.66
N GLN A 177 -18.59 -6.00 -1.85
CA GLN A 177 -19.55 -5.03 -1.33
C GLN A 177 -19.44 -3.65 -2.02
N PHE A 178 -18.23 -3.26 -2.45
CA PHE A 178 -17.92 -1.97 -3.04
C PHE A 178 -17.43 -2.10 -4.48
N GLU A 179 -17.56 -1.02 -5.25
CA GLU A 179 -16.80 -0.80 -6.48
C GLU A 179 -15.43 -0.26 -6.09
N VAL A 180 -14.44 -1.17 -5.94
CA VAL A 180 -13.14 -0.82 -5.38
C VAL A 180 -12.19 -0.33 -6.46
N GLU A 181 -11.62 0.86 -6.23
CA GLU A 181 -10.51 1.41 -7.01
C GLU A 181 -9.23 1.39 -6.15
N LEU A 182 -8.20 0.68 -6.60
CA LEU A 182 -6.90 0.58 -5.93
C LEU A 182 -5.87 1.47 -6.61
N TYR A 183 -5.26 2.38 -5.84
CA TYR A 183 -4.27 3.32 -6.32
C TYR A 183 -2.92 3.11 -5.63
N TYR A 184 -1.87 2.90 -6.42
CA TYR A 184 -0.49 2.90 -5.94
C TYR A 184 0.17 4.22 -6.31
N CYS A 185 0.30 5.12 -5.31
CA CYS A 185 0.94 6.42 -5.48
C CYS A 185 2.44 6.35 -5.17
N PHE A 186 3.26 6.86 -6.07
CA PHE A 186 4.71 6.98 -5.92
C PHE A 186 5.26 8.15 -6.75
N GLU A 187 6.58 8.26 -6.93
CA GLU A 187 7.23 9.42 -7.55
C GLU A 187 7.16 9.47 -9.07
N LYS A 188 6.89 8.36 -9.75
CA LYS A 188 6.79 8.31 -11.21
C LYS A 188 5.34 8.38 -11.67
N LYS A 189 5.10 8.99 -12.83
CA LYS A 189 3.76 9.15 -13.40
C LYS A 189 3.06 7.82 -13.72
N GLY A 190 3.81 6.74 -13.82
CA GLY A 190 3.28 5.41 -14.12
C GLY A 190 4.39 4.39 -14.31
N VAL A 191 4.05 3.27 -14.93
CA VAL A 191 5.02 2.28 -15.39
C VAL A 191 5.68 2.82 -16.67
N LEU A 192 7.01 2.96 -16.64
CA LEU A 192 7.78 3.52 -17.74
C LEU A 192 8.29 2.40 -18.68
N LYS A 193 8.33 2.67 -19.98
CA LYS A 193 9.02 1.81 -20.95
C LYS A 193 10.54 1.92 -20.80
N ASP A 194 11.02 3.12 -20.50
CA ASP A 194 12.41 3.43 -20.21
C ASP A 194 12.46 4.18 -18.86
N VAL A 195 13.19 3.63 -17.90
CA VAL A 195 13.30 4.19 -16.53
C VAL A 195 13.93 5.59 -16.52
N ASN A 196 14.70 5.94 -17.56
CA ASN A 196 15.36 7.23 -17.72
C ASN A 196 14.52 8.27 -18.48
N ASP A 197 13.37 7.87 -19.05
CA ASP A 197 12.45 8.75 -19.77
C ASP A 197 11.09 8.81 -19.07
N ASP A 198 10.86 9.87 -18.31
CA ASP A 198 9.60 10.13 -17.59
C ASP A 198 8.38 10.34 -18.52
N ALA A 199 8.62 10.57 -19.84
CA ALA A 199 7.55 10.66 -20.83
C ALA A 199 7.12 9.30 -21.38
N SER A 200 7.89 8.24 -21.12
CA SER A 200 7.67 6.89 -21.65
C SER A 200 6.59 6.07 -20.92
N VAL A 201 5.61 6.74 -20.27
CA VAL A 201 4.56 6.08 -19.49
C VAL A 201 3.70 5.16 -20.35
N ILE A 202 3.57 3.90 -19.91
CA ILE A 202 2.61 2.94 -20.46
C ILE A 202 1.25 3.21 -19.81
N GLN A 203 0.35 3.89 -20.52
CA GLN A 203 -0.93 4.31 -19.92
C GLN A 203 -1.88 3.13 -19.64
N THR A 204 -1.81 2.05 -20.40
CA THR A 204 -2.64 0.86 -20.18
C THR A 204 -1.80 -0.40 -20.27
N ILE A 205 -1.90 -1.24 -19.25
CA ILE A 205 -1.27 -2.56 -19.22
C ILE A 205 -2.37 -3.61 -19.03
N THR A 206 -2.58 -4.42 -20.10
CA THR A 206 -3.46 -5.58 -20.06
C THR A 206 -2.68 -6.81 -19.58
N LYS A 207 -3.39 -7.87 -19.17
CA LYS A 207 -2.73 -9.15 -18.82
C LYS A 207 -1.91 -9.72 -20.02
N ALA A 208 -2.36 -9.50 -21.25
CA ALA A 208 -1.66 -9.95 -22.44
C ALA A 208 -0.39 -9.11 -22.68
N SER A 209 -0.50 -7.76 -22.63
CA SER A 209 0.67 -6.89 -22.81
C SER A 209 1.68 -7.02 -21.67
N TYR A 210 1.24 -7.33 -20.44
CA TYR A 210 2.15 -7.62 -19.34
C TYR A 210 3.09 -8.79 -19.63
N LYS A 211 2.56 -9.89 -20.19
CA LYS A 211 3.40 -11.04 -20.59
C LYS A 211 4.45 -10.65 -21.63
N GLN A 212 4.08 -9.80 -22.60
CA GLN A 212 5.00 -9.30 -23.61
C GLN A 212 6.08 -8.38 -22.98
N LEU A 213 5.68 -7.48 -22.10
CA LEU A 213 6.60 -6.58 -21.39
C LEU A 213 7.59 -7.35 -20.50
N LEU A 214 7.18 -8.48 -19.92
CA LEU A 214 8.06 -9.40 -19.20
C LEU A 214 9.09 -10.03 -20.13
N SER A 215 8.66 -10.60 -21.25
CA SER A 215 9.56 -11.28 -22.20
C SER A 215 10.56 -10.33 -22.86
N SER A 216 10.20 -9.07 -23.05
CA SER A 216 11.05 -8.03 -23.63
C SER A 216 11.96 -7.33 -22.62
N GLN A 217 11.92 -7.73 -21.33
CA GLN A 217 12.70 -7.13 -20.22
C GLN A 217 12.50 -5.60 -20.06
N VAL A 218 11.41 -5.06 -20.56
CA VAL A 218 11.06 -3.63 -20.42
C VAL A 218 10.70 -3.31 -18.99
N ILE A 219 10.08 -4.26 -18.26
CA ILE A 219 9.72 -4.05 -16.88
C ILE A 219 10.92 -4.35 -15.98
N TYR A 220 11.37 -3.33 -15.32
CA TYR A 220 12.43 -3.37 -14.33
C TYR A 220 12.06 -4.28 -13.14
N ALA A 221 13.02 -5.05 -12.64
CA ALA A 221 12.81 -6.12 -11.64
C ALA A 221 12.03 -5.69 -10.38
N GLY A 222 12.24 -4.46 -9.90
CA GLY A 222 11.52 -3.93 -8.72
C GLY A 222 10.02 -3.66 -8.94
N MET A 223 9.54 -3.56 -10.20
CA MET A 223 8.12 -3.39 -10.51
C MET A 223 7.36 -4.71 -10.60
N LEU A 224 8.04 -5.85 -10.80
CA LEU A 224 7.40 -7.14 -11.00
C LEU A 224 6.49 -7.56 -9.83
N PRO A 225 6.94 -7.51 -8.56
CA PRO A 225 6.08 -7.87 -7.43
C PRO A 225 4.86 -6.96 -7.33
N LYS A 226 5.01 -5.68 -7.64
CA LYS A 226 3.93 -4.69 -7.63
C LYS A 226 2.88 -5.00 -8.71
N LEU A 227 3.29 -5.25 -9.94
CA LEU A 227 2.38 -5.58 -11.04
C LEU A 227 1.67 -6.93 -10.81
N ASN A 228 2.36 -7.91 -10.21
CA ASN A 228 1.73 -9.16 -9.80
C ASN A 228 0.61 -8.91 -8.78
N ASN A 229 0.83 -8.11 -7.75
CA ASN A 229 -0.22 -7.73 -6.79
C ASN A 229 -1.39 -7.00 -7.46
N CYS A 230 -1.10 -6.14 -8.46
CA CYS A 230 -2.13 -5.43 -9.21
C CYS A 230 -3.03 -6.39 -10.01
N PHE A 231 -2.43 -7.32 -10.76
CA PHE A 231 -3.20 -8.31 -11.52
C PHE A 231 -3.93 -9.29 -10.61
N TYR A 232 -3.31 -9.70 -9.51
CA TYR A 232 -3.97 -10.52 -8.49
C TYR A 232 -5.23 -9.84 -7.94
N ALA A 233 -5.16 -8.55 -7.63
CA ALA A 233 -6.33 -7.78 -7.18
C ALA A 233 -7.44 -7.72 -8.25
N LEU A 234 -7.09 -7.45 -9.52
CA LEU A 234 -8.04 -7.43 -10.62
C LEU A 234 -8.72 -8.79 -10.85
N GLU A 235 -7.96 -9.89 -10.74
CA GLU A 235 -8.49 -11.26 -10.85
C GLU A 235 -9.46 -11.61 -9.71
N HIS A 236 -9.40 -10.86 -8.59
CA HIS A 236 -10.30 -10.99 -7.44
C HIS A 236 -11.34 -9.87 -7.37
N ASN A 237 -11.81 -9.40 -8.54
CA ASN A 237 -12.92 -8.46 -8.70
C ASN A 237 -12.69 -7.03 -8.20
N VAL A 238 -11.45 -6.60 -8.00
CA VAL A 238 -11.14 -5.17 -7.85
C VAL A 238 -11.45 -4.47 -9.17
N SER A 239 -12.24 -3.40 -9.15
CA SER A 239 -12.81 -2.81 -10.37
C SER A 239 -11.77 -2.07 -11.20
N LYS A 240 -10.76 -1.49 -10.55
CA LYS A 240 -9.72 -0.69 -11.21
C LYS A 240 -8.44 -0.68 -10.38
N VAL A 241 -7.30 -0.79 -11.04
CA VAL A 241 -5.99 -0.61 -10.42
C VAL A 241 -5.18 0.41 -11.20
N CYS A 242 -4.66 1.43 -10.49
CA CYS A 242 -3.89 2.52 -11.06
C CYS A 242 -2.52 2.65 -10.39
N ILE A 243 -1.52 3.02 -11.18
CA ILE A 243 -0.16 3.29 -10.71
C ILE A 243 0.26 4.65 -11.26
N GLY A 244 0.71 5.56 -10.37
CA GLY A 244 1.16 6.89 -10.79
C GLY A 244 1.46 7.82 -9.63
N THR A 245 1.58 9.11 -9.95
CA THR A 245 1.73 10.17 -8.95
C THR A 245 0.36 10.52 -8.32
N PRO A 246 0.33 11.20 -7.16
CA PRO A 246 -0.93 11.58 -6.50
C PRO A 246 -1.92 12.38 -7.36
N GLU A 247 -1.46 13.08 -8.38
CA GLU A 247 -2.29 13.86 -9.29
C GLU A 247 -3.38 12.99 -9.96
N MET A 248 -3.13 11.70 -10.20
CA MET A 248 -4.13 10.78 -10.77
C MET A 248 -5.41 10.65 -9.95
N LEU A 249 -5.39 11.06 -8.68
CA LEU A 249 -6.54 10.95 -7.77
C LEU A 249 -7.59 12.03 -8.02
N LEU A 250 -7.19 13.21 -8.55
CA LEU A 250 -8.05 14.37 -8.75
C LEU A 250 -8.18 14.78 -10.20
N ASP A 251 -7.15 14.59 -11.01
CA ASP A 251 -7.11 15.03 -12.41
C ASP A 251 -7.34 13.86 -13.37
N ALA A 252 -8.51 13.82 -13.99
CA ALA A 252 -8.84 12.83 -15.01
C ALA A 252 -7.94 12.90 -16.27
N LYS A 253 -7.20 14.01 -16.46
CA LYS A 253 -6.25 14.21 -17.55
C LYS A 253 -4.81 13.86 -17.17
N ALA A 254 -4.55 13.56 -15.90
CA ALA A 254 -3.22 13.14 -15.46
C ALA A 254 -2.77 11.89 -16.24
N ILE A 255 -1.47 11.84 -16.53
CA ILE A 255 -0.87 10.67 -17.17
C ILE A 255 -0.50 9.68 -16.06
N PHE A 256 -1.04 8.47 -16.14
CA PHE A 256 -0.74 7.36 -15.22
C PHE A 256 -0.98 6.02 -15.92
N THR A 257 -0.62 4.94 -15.26
CA THR A 257 -0.86 3.59 -15.75
C THR A 257 -2.14 3.02 -15.14
N THR A 258 -3.06 2.56 -15.99
CA THR A 258 -4.22 1.75 -15.60
C THR A 258 -3.96 0.30 -15.97
N LEU A 259 -4.23 -0.62 -15.05
CA LEU A 259 -4.16 -2.06 -15.33
C LEU A 259 -5.56 -2.61 -15.55
N THR A 260 -5.69 -3.52 -16.53
CA THR A 260 -6.95 -4.18 -16.89
C THR A 260 -6.73 -5.66 -17.17
N ILE A 261 -7.78 -6.48 -17.01
CA ILE A 261 -7.72 -7.91 -17.34
C ILE A 261 -7.90 -8.12 -18.84
N GLN A 262 -8.65 -7.25 -19.51
CA GLN A 262 -8.97 -7.27 -20.95
C GLN A 262 -8.01 -6.39 -21.74
#